data_67810017a84cf1c789438d1f0096542b
#
_entry.id   67810017a84cf1c789438d1f0096542b
#
_cell.length_a   1.000
_cell.length_b   1.000
_cell.length_c   1.000
_cell.angle_alpha   90.00
_cell.angle_beta   90.00
_cell.angle_gamma   90.00
#
_symmetry.space_group_name_H-M   'P 1'
#
loop_
_entity.id
_entity.type
_entity.pdbx_description
1 polymer ?
#
loop_
_entity_poly.entity_id
_entity_poly.type
_entity_poly.pdbx_seq_one_letter_code
_entity_poly.pdbx_strand_id
1 'polypeptide(L)'
;MAKIELKQPIVEEIKALIDGAQTAVVINYSGVTVEQDTKLRKAMREAGITYKVYKNTMMKRAFVGTEYEALNASLEGPNAIAVSKTDATAPARLVANFAKDIPNLEMVAGVVEGQFYDAKGMQAISQIPGREVLLGRLLGSMQSPIANFARVLKQIAEKDA
;
A
#
# COMPACT_ATOMS: atom_id res chain seq x y z
N MET A 1 -29.85 16.89 19.39
CA MET A 1 -29.63 15.58 18.72
C MET A 1 -28.93 15.82 17.39
N ALA A 2 -27.60 15.83 17.43
CA ALA A 2 -26.83 16.41 16.36
C ALA A 2 -26.50 15.38 15.30
N LYS A 3 -27.04 15.57 14.10
CA LYS A 3 -26.40 15.22 12.80
C LYS A 3 -25.93 13.75 12.62
N ILE A 4 -26.68 12.79 13.14
CA ILE A 4 -26.40 11.37 12.86
C ILE A 4 -26.70 11.10 11.37
N GLU A 5 -27.77 11.64 10.85
CA GLU A 5 -28.19 11.52 9.45
C GLU A 5 -27.14 12.00 8.43
N LEU A 6 -26.37 13.06 8.76
CA LEU A 6 -25.30 13.57 7.88
C LEU A 6 -24.01 12.74 7.98
N LYS A 7 -23.89 11.87 8.99
CA LYS A 7 -22.70 11.05 9.23
C LYS A 7 -22.85 9.63 8.72
N GLN A 8 -24.06 9.15 8.61
CA GLN A 8 -24.36 7.82 8.07
C GLN A 8 -23.85 7.64 6.64
N PRO A 9 -24.15 8.56 5.68
CA PRO A 9 -23.68 8.39 4.31
C PRO A 9 -22.16 8.35 4.18
N ILE A 10 -21.42 9.07 5.07
CA ILE A 10 -19.95 9.02 5.08
C ILE A 10 -19.45 7.66 5.56
N VAL A 11 -20.09 7.08 6.59
CA VAL A 11 -19.73 5.75 7.08
C VAL A 11 -20.05 4.68 6.05
N GLU A 12 -21.17 4.81 5.34
CA GLU A 12 -21.55 3.93 4.23
C GLU A 12 -20.56 4.06 3.05
N GLU A 13 -20.15 5.28 2.72
CA GLU A 13 -19.10 5.51 1.72
C GLU A 13 -17.79 4.82 2.09
N ILE A 14 -17.34 4.93 3.35
CA ILE A 14 -16.13 4.26 3.82
C ILE A 14 -16.30 2.74 3.73
N LYS A 15 -17.44 2.19 4.13
CA LYS A 15 -17.72 0.76 4.02
C LYS A 15 -17.68 0.28 2.57
N ALA A 16 -18.30 1.02 1.64
CA ALA A 16 -18.28 0.69 0.22
C ALA A 16 -16.87 0.79 -0.41
N LEU A 17 -16.00 1.66 0.12
CA LEU A 17 -14.60 1.75 -0.31
C LEU A 17 -13.79 0.55 0.18
N ILE A 18 -14.04 0.09 1.40
CA ILE A 18 -13.33 -1.04 2.01
C ILE A 18 -13.86 -2.37 1.49
N ASP A 19 -15.12 -2.41 1.10
CA ASP A 19 -15.73 -3.62 0.55
C ASP A 19 -15.05 -4.05 -0.74
N GLY A 20 -14.53 -5.28 -0.75
CA GLY A 20 -13.73 -5.81 -1.83
C GLY A 20 -12.32 -5.21 -1.96
N ALA A 21 -11.82 -4.49 -0.96
CA ALA A 21 -10.45 -3.99 -0.93
C ALA A 21 -9.48 -5.11 -0.53
N GLN A 22 -8.39 -5.27 -1.29
CA GLN A 22 -7.30 -6.19 -0.92
C GLN A 22 -6.40 -5.60 0.15
N THR A 23 -6.30 -4.27 0.19
CA THR A 23 -5.41 -3.58 1.12
C THR A 23 -5.98 -2.24 1.54
N ALA A 24 -5.87 -1.95 2.83
CA ALA A 24 -6.12 -0.63 3.40
C ALA A 24 -4.94 -0.20 4.26
N VAL A 25 -4.34 0.94 3.94
CA VAL A 25 -3.18 1.50 4.65
C VAL A 25 -3.57 2.82 5.30
N VAL A 26 -3.26 2.95 6.58
CA VAL A 26 -3.42 4.19 7.34
C VAL A 26 -2.11 4.97 7.31
N ILE A 27 -2.19 6.22 6.90
CA ILE A 27 -1.05 7.10 6.66
C ILE A 27 -1.22 8.35 7.50
N ASN A 28 -0.19 8.72 8.25
CA ASN A 28 -0.12 10.02 8.91
C ASN A 28 0.43 11.05 7.91
N TYR A 29 -0.33 12.11 7.67
CA TYR A 29 0.04 13.19 6.75
C TYR A 29 0.38 14.51 7.47
N SER A 30 0.70 14.44 8.77
CA SER A 30 1.06 15.61 9.56
C SER A 30 2.28 16.33 8.98
N GLY A 31 2.15 17.62 8.72
CA GLY A 31 3.26 18.45 8.22
C GLY A 31 3.58 18.30 6.72
N VAL A 32 2.73 17.63 5.95
CA VAL A 32 2.85 17.56 4.49
C VAL A 32 2.35 18.86 3.85
N THR A 33 3.09 19.42 2.89
CA THR A 33 2.67 20.62 2.15
C THR A 33 1.59 20.29 1.12
N VAL A 34 0.80 21.29 0.74
CA VAL A 34 -0.28 21.12 -0.27
C VAL A 34 0.26 20.63 -1.62
N GLU A 35 1.44 21.10 -2.00
CA GLU A 35 2.08 20.67 -3.25
C GLU A 35 2.45 19.18 -3.20
N GLN A 36 3.02 18.74 -2.09
CA GLN A 36 3.40 17.33 -1.86
C GLN A 36 2.18 16.42 -1.83
N ASP A 37 1.12 16.82 -1.12
CA ASP A 37 -0.14 16.06 -1.07
C ASP A 37 -0.80 15.97 -2.46
N THR A 38 -0.73 17.04 -3.26
CA THR A 38 -1.24 17.03 -4.63
C THR A 38 -0.49 16.04 -5.51
N LYS A 39 0.86 15.99 -5.41
CA LYS A 39 1.69 15.01 -6.12
C LYS A 39 1.38 13.58 -5.67
N LEU A 40 1.23 13.35 -4.36
CA LEU A 40 0.86 12.07 -3.79
C LEU A 40 -0.52 11.60 -4.31
N ARG A 41 -1.53 12.47 -4.26
CA ARG A 41 -2.88 12.17 -4.78
C ARG A 41 -2.88 11.83 -6.26
N LYS A 42 -2.08 12.54 -7.06
CA LYS A 42 -1.94 12.26 -8.48
C LYS A 42 -1.35 10.87 -8.71
N ALA A 43 -0.24 10.54 -8.07
CA ALA A 43 0.42 9.23 -8.18
C ALA A 43 -0.48 8.08 -7.69
N MET A 44 -1.21 8.28 -6.57
CA MET A 44 -2.17 7.29 -6.07
C MET A 44 -3.30 7.03 -7.07
N ARG A 45 -3.83 8.08 -7.68
CA ARG A 45 -4.89 7.97 -8.70
C ARG A 45 -4.40 7.26 -9.96
N GLU A 46 -3.19 7.56 -10.43
CA GLU A 46 -2.56 6.90 -11.57
C GLU A 46 -2.33 5.39 -11.33
N ALA A 47 -2.07 5.02 -10.08
CA ALA A 47 -1.94 3.62 -9.66
C ALA A 47 -3.28 2.92 -9.32
N GLY A 48 -4.42 3.59 -9.51
CA GLY A 48 -5.74 3.04 -9.19
C GLY A 48 -6.03 2.89 -7.69
N ILE A 49 -5.30 3.64 -6.85
CA ILE A 49 -5.46 3.62 -5.40
C ILE A 49 -6.38 4.77 -4.98
N THR A 50 -7.38 4.45 -4.18
CA THR A 50 -8.27 5.46 -3.61
C THR A 50 -7.65 6.02 -2.34
N TYR A 51 -7.22 7.28 -2.38
CA TYR A 51 -6.66 8.01 -1.24
C TYR A 51 -7.64 9.07 -0.76
N LYS A 52 -8.12 8.96 0.46
CA LYS A 52 -9.07 9.90 1.07
C LYS A 52 -8.75 10.16 2.55
N VAL A 53 -9.08 11.36 2.99
CA VAL A 53 -8.97 11.77 4.39
C VAL A 53 -10.35 11.74 5.02
N TYR A 54 -10.51 10.99 6.09
CA TYR A 54 -11.74 10.91 6.85
C TYR A 54 -11.48 11.19 8.33
N LYS A 55 -12.51 11.58 9.05
CA LYS A 55 -12.42 11.73 10.49
C LYS A 55 -12.25 10.36 11.18
N ASN A 56 -11.27 10.23 12.08
CA ASN A 56 -10.94 8.96 12.76
C ASN A 56 -12.18 8.29 13.38
N THR A 57 -13.08 9.07 13.98
CA THR A 57 -14.32 8.53 14.58
C THR A 57 -15.28 7.92 13.56
N MET A 58 -15.24 8.35 12.29
CA MET A 58 -16.04 7.75 11.22
C MET A 58 -15.38 6.47 10.72
N MET A 59 -14.06 6.48 10.55
CA MET A 59 -13.29 5.29 10.21
C MET A 59 -13.47 4.19 11.26
N LYS A 60 -13.34 4.53 12.56
CA LYS A 60 -13.57 3.58 13.65
C LYS A 60 -14.95 2.92 13.57
N ARG A 61 -16.00 3.69 13.27
CA ARG A 61 -17.36 3.15 13.13
C ARG A 61 -17.55 2.28 11.88
N ALA A 62 -16.86 2.62 10.80
CA ALA A 62 -16.94 1.85 9.56
C ALA A 62 -16.20 0.51 9.67
N PHE A 63 -15.12 0.45 10.45
CA PHE A 63 -14.29 -0.75 10.63
C PHE A 63 -14.90 -1.78 11.59
N VAL A 64 -15.82 -1.37 12.47
CA VAL A 64 -16.50 -2.30 13.37
C VAL A 64 -17.21 -3.41 12.57
N GLY A 65 -16.87 -4.66 12.91
CA GLY A 65 -17.43 -5.85 12.25
C GLY A 65 -16.79 -6.17 10.89
N THR A 66 -15.64 -5.58 10.55
CA THR A 66 -14.86 -5.89 9.35
C THR A 66 -13.45 -6.39 9.73
N GLU A 67 -12.76 -7.00 8.79
CA GLU A 67 -11.35 -7.45 8.96
C GLU A 67 -10.39 -6.29 9.29
N TYR A 68 -10.84 -5.06 9.09
CA TYR A 68 -10.08 -3.83 9.34
C TYR A 68 -10.22 -3.29 10.77
N GLU A 69 -10.93 -3.98 11.64
CA GLU A 69 -11.15 -3.56 13.03
C GLU A 69 -9.84 -3.39 13.82
N ALA A 70 -8.82 -4.19 13.50
CA ALA A 70 -7.50 -4.11 14.09
C ALA A 70 -6.83 -2.73 13.88
N LEU A 71 -7.18 -1.98 12.80
CA LEU A 71 -6.67 -0.63 12.55
C LEU A 71 -7.19 0.41 13.55
N ASN A 72 -8.26 0.12 14.29
CA ASN A 72 -8.86 1.07 15.23
C ASN A 72 -7.89 1.53 16.33
N ALA A 73 -6.96 0.67 16.73
CA ALA A 73 -5.92 1.00 17.71
C ALA A 73 -4.91 2.02 17.18
N SER A 74 -4.68 2.03 15.86
CA SER A 74 -3.68 2.87 15.19
C SER A 74 -4.26 4.19 14.65
N LEU A 75 -5.56 4.45 14.85
CA LEU A 75 -6.23 5.68 14.38
C LEU A 75 -6.07 6.82 15.38
N GLU A 76 -4.83 7.31 15.54
CA GLU A 76 -4.49 8.48 16.36
C GLU A 76 -3.85 9.58 15.49
N GLY A 77 -4.22 10.84 15.74
CA GLY A 77 -3.71 11.98 14.97
C GLY A 77 -4.37 12.20 13.60
N PRO A 78 -3.74 12.98 12.69
CA PRO A 78 -4.25 13.29 11.35
C PRO A 78 -3.96 12.14 10.40
N ASN A 79 -4.96 11.28 10.18
CA ASN A 79 -4.82 10.09 9.35
C ASN A 79 -5.59 10.20 8.04
N ALA A 80 -4.97 9.67 6.99
CA ALA A 80 -5.58 9.39 5.70
C ALA A 80 -5.62 7.87 5.48
N ILE A 81 -6.57 7.43 4.67
CA ILE A 81 -6.67 6.03 4.26
C ILE A 81 -6.37 5.91 2.77
N ALA A 82 -5.49 4.98 2.42
CA ALA A 82 -5.23 4.55 1.05
C ALA A 82 -5.75 3.12 0.86
N VAL A 83 -6.65 2.93 -0.08
CA VAL A 83 -7.30 1.64 -0.35
C VAL A 83 -7.01 1.19 -1.77
N SER A 84 -6.60 -0.06 -1.93
CA SER A 84 -6.41 -0.69 -3.24
C SER A 84 -7.27 -1.94 -3.39
N LYS A 85 -7.85 -2.10 -4.58
CA LYS A 85 -8.66 -3.27 -4.97
C LYS A 85 -7.92 -4.20 -5.93
N THR A 86 -6.82 -3.75 -6.54
CA THR A 86 -6.13 -4.46 -7.62
C THR A 86 -4.77 -5.01 -7.22
N ASP A 87 -3.97 -4.22 -6.50
CA ASP A 87 -2.61 -4.59 -6.09
C ASP A 87 -2.47 -4.38 -4.58
N ALA A 88 -2.23 -5.48 -3.87
CA ALA A 88 -2.11 -5.48 -2.41
C ALA A 88 -0.91 -4.68 -1.90
N THR A 89 0.18 -4.59 -2.67
CA THR A 89 1.43 -3.94 -2.25
C THR A 89 1.57 -2.50 -2.75
N ALA A 90 0.78 -2.09 -3.75
CA ALA A 90 0.91 -0.78 -4.40
C ALA A 90 0.79 0.41 -3.43
N PRO A 91 -0.18 0.46 -2.49
CA PRO A 91 -0.30 1.57 -1.56
C PRO A 91 0.93 1.73 -0.67
N ALA A 92 1.43 0.63 -0.09
CA ALA A 92 2.60 0.64 0.79
C ALA A 92 3.86 1.10 0.03
N ARG A 93 4.06 0.58 -1.18
CA ARG A 93 5.21 0.92 -2.04
C ARG A 93 5.24 2.39 -2.44
N LEU A 94 4.08 2.94 -2.86
CA LEU A 94 3.99 4.36 -3.22
C LEU A 94 4.25 5.26 -2.02
N VAL A 95 3.60 4.99 -0.89
CA VAL A 95 3.82 5.78 0.32
C VAL A 95 5.27 5.73 0.78
N ALA A 96 5.92 4.55 0.74
CA ALA A 96 7.33 4.42 1.09
C ALA A 96 8.27 5.17 0.13
N ASN A 97 7.92 5.27 -1.16
CA ASN A 97 8.69 6.06 -2.10
C ASN A 97 8.55 7.55 -1.80
N PHE A 98 7.34 8.05 -1.56
CA PHE A 98 7.11 9.44 -1.18
C PHE A 98 7.65 9.79 0.21
N ALA A 99 7.70 8.84 1.15
CA ALA A 99 8.29 9.04 2.47
C ALA A 99 9.80 9.33 2.42
N LYS A 100 10.49 8.94 1.35
CA LYS A 100 11.90 9.32 1.14
C LYS A 100 12.06 10.82 0.85
N ASP A 101 11.09 11.41 0.15
CA ASP A 101 11.09 12.83 -0.22
C ASP A 101 10.39 13.70 0.83
N ILE A 102 9.49 13.08 1.62
CA ILE A 102 8.64 13.75 2.60
C ILE A 102 8.83 13.05 3.97
N PRO A 103 9.76 13.53 4.82
CA PRO A 103 10.09 12.86 6.08
C PRO A 103 8.92 12.81 7.08
N ASN A 104 7.92 13.68 6.90
CA ASN A 104 6.74 13.75 7.76
C ASN A 104 5.62 12.79 7.35
N LEU A 105 5.77 12.07 6.22
CA LEU A 105 4.79 11.11 5.76
C LEU A 105 5.16 9.73 6.32
N GLU A 106 4.34 9.22 7.24
CA GLU A 106 4.58 7.94 7.90
C GLU A 106 3.42 6.97 7.68
N MET A 107 3.77 5.72 7.43
CA MET A 107 2.80 4.61 7.48
C MET A 107 2.62 4.19 8.93
N VAL A 108 1.39 4.29 9.44
CA VAL A 108 1.07 3.94 10.83
C VAL A 108 0.79 2.44 10.94
N ALA A 109 -0.12 1.94 10.14
CA ALA A 109 -0.51 0.54 10.09
C ALA A 109 -1.23 0.24 8.78
N GLY A 110 -1.41 -1.03 8.48
CA GLY A 110 -2.19 -1.46 7.33
C GLY A 110 -2.74 -2.87 7.50
N VAL A 111 -3.77 -3.17 6.75
CA VAL A 111 -4.28 -4.52 6.57
C VAL A 111 -4.08 -4.91 5.13
N VAL A 112 -3.41 -6.01 4.89
CA VAL A 112 -3.12 -6.55 3.57
C VAL A 112 -3.66 -7.98 3.53
N GLU A 113 -4.57 -8.26 2.61
CA GLU A 113 -5.21 -9.58 2.46
C GLU A 113 -5.79 -10.13 3.80
N GLY A 114 -6.45 -9.26 4.59
CA GLY A 114 -7.04 -9.62 5.87
C GLY A 114 -6.06 -9.73 7.03
N GLN A 115 -4.75 -9.55 6.82
CA GLN A 115 -3.75 -9.57 7.88
C GLN A 115 -3.33 -8.16 8.30
N PHE A 116 -3.31 -7.93 9.60
CA PHE A 116 -2.85 -6.67 10.17
C PHE A 116 -1.33 -6.59 10.21
N TYR A 117 -0.80 -5.46 9.78
CA TYR A 117 0.64 -5.15 9.82
C TYR A 117 0.87 -3.80 10.52
N ASP A 118 1.79 -3.80 11.45
CA ASP A 118 2.32 -2.61 12.10
C ASP A 118 3.26 -1.82 11.15
N ALA A 119 3.68 -0.64 11.54
CA ALA A 119 4.55 0.24 10.75
C ALA A 119 5.80 -0.48 10.20
N LYS A 120 6.45 -1.32 11.01
CA LYS A 120 7.60 -2.14 10.59
C LYS A 120 7.22 -3.18 9.54
N GLY A 121 6.10 -3.85 9.72
CA GLY A 121 5.57 -4.82 8.76
C GLY A 121 5.22 -4.17 7.43
N MET A 122 4.61 -2.98 7.47
CA MET A 122 4.29 -2.20 6.28
C MET A 122 5.53 -1.74 5.51
N GLN A 123 6.62 -1.41 6.21
CA GLN A 123 7.91 -1.13 5.57
C GLN A 123 8.48 -2.37 4.86
N ALA A 124 8.37 -3.55 5.45
CA ALA A 124 8.80 -4.79 4.77
C ALA A 124 7.96 -5.06 3.52
N ILE A 125 6.63 -4.90 3.60
CA ILE A 125 5.71 -5.05 2.46
C ILE A 125 6.02 -4.02 1.36
N SER A 126 6.40 -2.80 1.71
CA SER A 126 6.73 -1.76 0.73
C SER A 126 7.94 -2.11 -0.16
N GLN A 127 8.82 -3.01 0.31
CA GLN A 127 9.97 -3.50 -0.46
C GLN A 127 9.60 -4.57 -1.48
N ILE A 128 8.41 -5.16 -1.37
CA ILE A 128 7.92 -6.17 -2.29
C ILE A 128 7.54 -5.49 -3.61
N PRO A 129 8.17 -5.87 -4.73
CA PRO A 129 7.82 -5.33 -6.03
C PRO A 129 6.43 -5.80 -6.48
N GLY A 130 5.83 -5.08 -7.44
CA GLY A 130 4.54 -5.45 -7.99
C GLY A 130 4.53 -6.84 -8.66
N ARG A 131 3.33 -7.37 -8.84
CA ARG A 131 3.07 -8.73 -9.34
C ARG A 131 3.83 -9.04 -10.65
N GLU A 132 3.85 -8.12 -11.60
CA GLU A 132 4.52 -8.31 -12.89
C GLU A 132 6.04 -8.48 -12.74
N VAL A 133 6.64 -7.68 -11.85
CA VAL A 133 8.08 -7.77 -11.56
C VAL A 133 8.42 -9.07 -10.84
N LEU A 134 7.54 -9.54 -9.93
CA LEU A 134 7.72 -10.83 -9.25
C LEU A 134 7.63 -11.98 -10.23
N LEU A 135 6.67 -11.96 -11.15
CA LEU A 135 6.55 -12.96 -12.22
C LEU A 135 7.79 -12.96 -13.13
N GLY A 136 8.27 -11.76 -13.51
CA GLY A 136 9.51 -11.64 -14.30
C GLY A 136 10.73 -12.19 -13.57
N ARG A 137 10.87 -11.94 -12.28
CA ARG A 137 11.94 -12.51 -11.45
C ARG A 137 11.85 -14.02 -11.33
N LEU A 138 10.63 -14.56 -11.15
CA LEU A 138 10.40 -16.00 -11.09
C LEU A 138 10.81 -16.67 -12.41
N LEU A 139 10.35 -16.17 -13.54
CA LEU A 139 10.71 -16.68 -14.87
C LEU A 139 12.22 -16.58 -15.11
N GLY A 140 12.84 -15.45 -14.73
CA GLY A 140 14.28 -15.27 -14.83
C GLY A 140 15.06 -16.28 -13.98
N SER A 141 14.60 -16.56 -12.75
CA SER A 141 15.24 -17.54 -11.86
C SER A 141 15.11 -18.97 -12.40
N MET A 142 14.00 -19.31 -13.04
CA MET A 142 13.82 -20.62 -13.68
C MET A 142 14.71 -20.80 -14.91
N GLN A 143 14.97 -19.75 -15.68
CA GLN A 143 15.83 -19.78 -16.87
C GLN A 143 17.33 -19.64 -16.52
N SER A 144 17.65 -19.05 -15.36
CA SER A 144 19.03 -18.76 -14.94
C SER A 144 19.97 -19.96 -14.96
N PRO A 145 19.61 -21.18 -14.49
CA PRO A 145 20.51 -22.33 -14.54
C PRO A 145 20.90 -22.70 -15.96
N ILE A 146 19.95 -22.70 -16.91
CA ILE A 146 20.18 -23.02 -18.31
C ILE A 146 21.05 -21.94 -18.98
N ALA A 147 20.75 -20.69 -18.76
CA ALA A 147 21.51 -19.56 -19.29
C ALA A 147 22.94 -19.53 -18.74
N ASN A 148 23.14 -19.83 -17.45
CA ASN A 148 24.47 -19.91 -16.84
C ASN A 148 25.27 -21.09 -17.39
N PHE A 149 24.65 -22.26 -17.58
CA PHE A 149 25.30 -23.40 -18.20
C PHE A 149 25.76 -23.08 -19.62
N ALA A 150 24.89 -22.49 -20.47
CA ALA A 150 25.27 -22.08 -21.83
C ALA A 150 26.42 -21.03 -21.82
N ARG A 151 26.42 -20.11 -20.86
CA ARG A 151 27.48 -19.10 -20.71
C ARG A 151 28.81 -19.76 -20.34
N VAL A 152 28.82 -20.71 -19.41
CA VAL A 152 30.01 -21.45 -19.00
C VAL A 152 30.58 -22.25 -20.17
N LEU A 153 29.73 -22.95 -20.93
CA LEU A 153 30.16 -23.67 -22.14
C LEU A 153 30.82 -22.72 -23.17
N LYS A 154 30.22 -21.56 -23.39
CA LYS A 154 30.80 -20.55 -24.27
C LYS A 154 32.15 -20.06 -23.77
N GLN A 155 32.30 -19.78 -22.48
CA GLN A 155 33.58 -19.36 -21.88
C GLN A 155 34.67 -20.45 -21.98
N ILE A 156 34.32 -21.71 -21.88
CA ILE A 156 35.27 -22.81 -22.05
C ILE A 156 35.72 -22.87 -23.54
N ALA A 157 34.78 -22.80 -24.46
CA ALA A 157 35.09 -22.82 -25.89
C ALA A 157 35.96 -21.62 -26.33
N GLU A 158 35.76 -20.45 -25.74
CA GLU A 158 36.57 -19.26 -26.02
C GLU A 158 37.96 -19.32 -25.35
N LYS A 159 38.16 -20.16 -24.35
CA LYS A 159 39.42 -20.34 -23.64
C LYS A 159 40.31 -21.39 -24.27
N ASP A 160 39.69 -22.36 -24.99
CA ASP A 160 40.37 -23.43 -25.67
C ASP A 160 40.66 -23.13 -27.16
N ALA A 161 40.22 -21.94 -27.63
CA ALA A 161 40.50 -21.36 -28.95
C ALA A 161 41.57 -20.27 -28.87
#